data_7a3d2616905ce9e64633f69dfaf37be5
#
_entry.id   7a3d2616905ce9e64633f69dfaf37be5
#
_cell.length_a   1.000
_cell.length_b   1.000
_cell.length_c   1.000
_cell.angle_alpha   90.00
_cell.angle_beta   90.00
_cell.angle_gamma   90.00
#
_symmetry.space_group_name_H-M   'P 1'
#
loop_
_entity.id
_entity.type
_entity.pdbx_description
1 polymer ?
#
loop_
_entity_poly.entity_id
_entity_poly.type
_entity_poly.pdbx_seq_one_letter_code
_entity_poly.pdbx_strand_id
1 'polypeptide(L)'
;MTKLTNYQKQQVQCIQAQINYTSNLLKDFNDHKEEIFKLLEKWNGKKFNKRFQTQLDNIMPRRFYAGFTCYGDFEMYACNMDARAYQVDGQESWNYVAESELHLFDRHFTFNEGKTLIIDSEAIKQEITERVNNKAIYMESLQYELDNIDEALTQYEEINKQVQAFKNDNSYIIREALKLDFKF
;
A
#
# COMPACT_ATOMS: atom_id res chain seq x y z
N MET A 1 -26.36 -17.97 -0.23
CA MET A 1 -24.93 -17.62 -0.51
C MET A 1 -24.82 -17.31 -1.98
N THR A 2 -24.71 -16.08 -2.32
CA THR A 2 -24.53 -15.59 -3.69
C THR A 2 -23.13 -15.99 -4.18
N LYS A 3 -23.04 -16.61 -5.36
CA LYS A 3 -21.71 -16.99 -5.88
C LYS A 3 -20.99 -15.72 -6.34
N LEU A 4 -19.85 -15.43 -5.72
CA LEU A 4 -18.95 -14.37 -6.14
C LEU A 4 -18.57 -14.54 -7.62
N THR A 5 -18.59 -13.46 -8.38
CA THR A 5 -18.03 -13.43 -9.74
C THR A 5 -16.52 -13.69 -9.68
N ASN A 6 -15.91 -14.05 -10.80
CA ASN A 6 -14.45 -14.23 -10.86
C ASN A 6 -13.71 -12.94 -10.49
N TYR A 7 -14.20 -11.80 -10.91
CA TYR A 7 -13.68 -10.47 -10.56
C TYR A 7 -13.68 -10.24 -9.03
N GLN A 8 -14.82 -10.49 -8.38
CA GLN A 8 -14.95 -10.32 -6.93
C GLN A 8 -14.04 -11.25 -6.14
N LYS A 9 -13.88 -12.50 -6.60
CA LYS A 9 -12.92 -13.43 -5.99
C LYS A 9 -11.48 -12.93 -6.10
N GLN A 10 -11.12 -12.32 -7.23
CA GLN A 10 -9.80 -11.76 -7.44
C GLN A 10 -9.55 -10.54 -6.55
N GLN A 11 -10.55 -9.68 -6.35
CA GLN A 11 -10.47 -8.57 -5.39
C GLN A 11 -10.23 -9.07 -3.96
N VAL A 12 -11.01 -10.05 -3.50
CA VAL A 12 -10.83 -10.68 -2.19
C VAL A 12 -9.42 -11.24 -2.04
N GLN A 13 -8.92 -11.96 -3.04
CA GLN A 13 -7.57 -12.51 -3.02
C GLN A 13 -6.49 -11.44 -2.97
N CYS A 14 -6.67 -10.34 -3.72
CA CYS A 14 -5.75 -9.21 -3.71
C CYS A 14 -5.70 -8.52 -2.34
N ILE A 15 -6.86 -8.20 -1.75
CA ILE A 15 -6.94 -7.61 -0.42
C ILE A 15 -6.31 -8.52 0.63
N GLN A 16 -6.60 -9.82 0.60
CA GLN A 16 -6.02 -10.81 1.52
C GLN A 16 -4.49 -10.88 1.38
N ALA A 17 -3.97 -10.82 0.15
CA ALA A 17 -2.54 -10.79 -0.09
C ALA A 17 -1.90 -9.50 0.45
N GLN A 18 -2.52 -8.34 0.27
CA GLN A 18 -2.06 -7.06 0.81
C GLN A 18 -2.02 -7.08 2.35
N ILE A 19 -3.05 -7.62 3.00
CA ILE A 19 -3.08 -7.80 4.46
C ILE A 19 -1.90 -8.67 4.91
N ASN A 20 -1.69 -9.82 4.26
CA ASN A 20 -0.61 -10.75 4.59
C ASN A 20 0.77 -10.09 4.40
N TYR A 21 0.96 -9.33 3.31
CA TYR A 21 2.21 -8.63 3.04
C TYR A 21 2.47 -7.53 4.06
N THR A 22 1.46 -6.73 4.39
CA THR A 22 1.55 -5.67 5.39
C THR A 22 1.87 -6.25 6.76
N SER A 23 1.17 -7.31 7.17
CA SER A 23 1.43 -8.01 8.43
C SER A 23 2.87 -8.54 8.52
N ASN A 24 3.37 -9.13 7.45
CA ASN A 24 4.75 -9.63 7.39
C ASN A 24 5.77 -8.49 7.50
N LEU A 25 5.57 -7.36 6.81
CA LEU A 25 6.47 -6.21 6.90
C LEU A 25 6.48 -5.61 8.30
N LEU A 26 5.31 -5.43 8.92
CA LEU A 26 5.19 -4.92 10.28
C LEU A 26 5.85 -5.86 11.29
N LYS A 27 5.66 -7.17 11.14
CA LYS A 27 6.31 -8.17 11.99
C LYS A 27 7.83 -8.11 11.83
N ASP A 28 8.33 -8.18 10.59
CA ASP A 28 9.77 -8.15 10.31
C ASP A 28 10.42 -6.88 10.89
N PHE A 29 9.76 -5.73 10.79
CA PHE A 29 10.23 -4.50 11.42
C PHE A 29 10.23 -4.61 12.94
N ASN A 30 9.14 -5.04 13.57
CA ASN A 30 9.00 -5.12 15.01
C ASN A 30 10.03 -6.07 15.64
N ASP A 31 10.38 -7.15 14.95
CA ASP A 31 11.41 -8.10 15.38
C ASP A 31 12.83 -7.47 15.43
N HIS A 32 13.07 -6.37 14.68
CA HIS A 32 14.37 -5.68 14.58
C HIS A 32 14.37 -4.25 15.16
N LYS A 33 13.21 -3.74 15.55
CA LYS A 33 12.99 -2.35 15.98
C LYS A 33 13.97 -1.90 17.05
N GLU A 34 14.16 -2.72 18.09
CA GLU A 34 15.02 -2.37 19.21
C GLU A 34 16.49 -2.22 18.79
N GLU A 35 16.97 -3.04 17.87
CA GLU A 35 18.34 -2.96 17.38
C GLU A 35 18.53 -1.72 16.50
N ILE A 36 17.55 -1.41 15.65
CA ILE A 36 17.53 -0.20 14.82
C ILE A 36 17.55 1.04 15.72
N PHE A 37 16.70 1.09 16.74
CA PHE A 37 16.61 2.24 17.66
C PHE A 37 17.88 2.42 18.49
N LYS A 38 18.47 1.34 19.00
CA LYS A 38 19.78 1.40 19.68
C LYS A 38 20.89 1.91 18.76
N LEU A 39 20.88 1.51 17.49
CA LEU A 39 21.86 2.03 16.53
C LEU A 39 21.66 3.52 16.30
N LEU A 40 20.42 3.99 16.10
CA LEU A 40 20.10 5.40 15.93
C LEU A 40 20.59 6.21 17.15
N GLU A 41 20.31 5.77 18.37
CA GLU A 41 20.78 6.41 19.63
C GLU A 41 22.31 6.51 19.70
N LYS A 42 23.01 5.43 19.37
CA LYS A 42 24.47 5.39 19.34
C LYS A 42 25.08 6.42 18.38
N TRP A 43 24.35 6.76 17.31
CA TRP A 43 24.78 7.67 16.28
C TRP A 43 24.15 9.07 16.39
N ASN A 44 23.33 9.32 17.40
CA ASN A 44 22.68 10.61 17.61
C ASN A 44 23.71 11.77 17.65
N GLY A 45 23.41 12.83 16.94
CA GLY A 45 24.28 14.00 16.82
C GLY A 45 25.54 13.81 16.00
N LYS A 46 25.77 12.61 15.44
CA LYS A 46 26.96 12.31 14.62
C LYS A 46 26.67 12.49 13.14
N LYS A 47 27.75 12.70 12.39
CA LYS A 47 27.69 12.73 10.93
C LYS A 47 27.28 11.39 10.36
N PHE A 48 26.30 11.39 9.45
CA PHE A 48 26.04 10.24 8.61
C PHE A 48 27.28 9.88 7.79
N ASN A 49 27.62 8.61 7.75
CA ASN A 49 28.76 8.11 6.98
C ASN A 49 28.58 6.64 6.62
N LYS A 50 29.45 6.12 5.75
CA LYS A 50 29.42 4.73 5.29
C LYS A 50 29.41 3.70 6.42
N ARG A 51 30.05 4.00 7.56
CA ARG A 51 30.08 3.08 8.72
C ARG A 51 28.70 2.94 9.36
N PHE A 52 27.97 4.05 9.49
CA PHE A 52 26.58 4.01 9.95
C PHE A 52 25.72 3.19 8.99
N GLN A 53 25.80 3.49 7.68
CA GLN A 53 25.09 2.75 6.64
C GLN A 53 25.34 1.25 6.74
N THR A 54 26.60 0.82 6.79
CA THR A 54 26.95 -0.60 6.90
C THR A 54 26.39 -1.24 8.17
N GLN A 55 26.40 -0.52 9.32
CA GLN A 55 25.84 -1.04 10.55
C GLN A 55 24.30 -1.18 10.47
N LEU A 56 23.63 -0.23 9.81
CA LEU A 56 22.21 -0.26 9.59
C LEU A 56 21.83 -1.43 8.65
N ASP A 57 22.51 -1.58 7.52
CA ASP A 57 22.29 -2.66 6.57
C ASP A 57 22.43 -4.05 7.21
N ASN A 58 23.34 -4.20 8.17
CA ASN A 58 23.57 -5.46 8.87
C ASN A 58 22.46 -5.87 9.86
N ILE A 59 21.67 -4.91 10.33
CA ILE A 59 20.57 -5.15 11.27
C ILE A 59 19.19 -5.07 10.63
N MET A 60 19.13 -4.63 9.38
CA MET A 60 17.86 -4.52 8.65
C MET A 60 17.35 -5.90 8.23
N PRO A 61 16.04 -6.16 8.32
CA PRO A 61 15.44 -7.36 7.76
C PRO A 61 15.68 -7.48 6.25
N ARG A 62 15.68 -8.69 5.72
CA ARG A 62 16.04 -8.99 4.33
C ARG A 62 15.28 -8.18 3.26
N ARG A 63 14.05 -7.75 3.57
CA ARG A 63 13.19 -7.01 2.64
C ARG A 63 13.29 -5.50 2.79
N PHE A 64 14.09 -5.04 3.75
CA PHE A 64 14.23 -3.64 4.05
C PHE A 64 15.49 -3.09 3.38
N TYR A 65 15.37 -1.87 2.95
CA TYR A 65 16.43 -1.12 2.31
C TYR A 65 16.63 0.21 3.04
N ALA A 66 17.87 0.61 3.19
CA ALA A 66 18.22 1.94 3.67
C ALA A 66 19.30 2.52 2.76
N GLY A 67 19.06 3.70 2.19
CA GLY A 67 20.01 4.29 1.26
C GLY A 67 19.59 5.64 0.72
N PHE A 68 20.45 6.22 -0.10
CA PHE A 68 20.17 7.49 -0.76
C PHE A 68 19.43 7.26 -2.08
N THR A 69 18.37 8.05 -2.29
CA THR A 69 17.70 8.15 -3.57
C THR A 69 18.56 8.92 -4.57
N CYS A 70 18.18 8.87 -5.85
CA CYS A 70 18.81 9.67 -6.89
C CYS A 70 18.61 11.19 -6.71
N TYR A 71 17.67 11.59 -5.87
CA TYR A 71 17.39 12.99 -5.51
C TYR A 71 18.16 13.45 -4.27
N GLY A 72 18.91 12.55 -3.63
CA GLY A 72 19.74 12.87 -2.48
C GLY A 72 19.05 12.71 -1.12
N ASP A 73 17.84 12.17 -1.10
CA ASP A 73 17.14 11.85 0.14
C ASP A 73 17.63 10.52 0.68
N PHE A 74 17.81 10.45 1.99
CA PHE A 74 18.08 9.19 2.65
C PHE A 74 16.75 8.59 3.11
N GLU A 75 16.46 7.39 2.67
CA GLU A 75 15.22 6.69 2.98
C GLU A 75 15.48 5.31 3.57
N MET A 76 14.54 4.86 4.38
CA MET A 76 14.41 3.49 4.84
C MET A 76 13.02 2.98 4.47
N TYR A 77 12.97 1.95 3.65
CA TYR A 77 11.71 1.37 3.22
C TYR A 77 11.78 -0.14 3.03
N ALA A 78 10.64 -0.77 3.01
CA ALA A 78 10.47 -2.15 2.60
C ALA A 78 9.36 -2.25 1.56
N CYS A 79 9.51 -3.17 0.63
CA CYS A 79 8.49 -3.49 -0.36
C CYS A 79 8.26 -5.00 -0.42
N ASN A 80 7.01 -5.38 -0.42
CA ASN A 80 6.59 -6.74 -0.69
C ASN A 80 5.50 -6.69 -1.77
N MET A 81 5.78 -7.29 -2.91
CA MET A 81 4.92 -7.23 -4.08
C MET A 81 4.74 -8.61 -4.68
N ASP A 82 3.49 -8.96 -4.99
CA ASP A 82 3.19 -10.10 -5.84
C ASP A 82 2.96 -9.59 -7.27
N ALA A 83 3.96 -9.78 -8.12
CA ALA A 83 3.88 -9.43 -9.53
C ALA A 83 2.94 -10.35 -10.33
N ARG A 84 2.37 -11.38 -9.72
CA ARG A 84 1.32 -12.18 -10.33
C ARG A 84 0.07 -11.33 -10.39
N ALA A 85 -0.13 -10.70 -11.52
CA ALA A 85 -1.37 -10.03 -11.78
C ALA A 85 -2.52 -11.04 -11.67
N TYR A 86 -3.48 -10.68 -10.89
CA TYR A 86 -4.77 -11.33 -10.91
C TYR A 86 -5.43 -10.93 -12.24
N GLN A 87 -5.26 -11.77 -13.28
CA GLN A 87 -5.87 -11.52 -14.58
C GLN A 87 -7.39 -11.58 -14.45
N VAL A 88 -8.04 -10.52 -14.88
CA VAL A 88 -9.48 -10.54 -15.14
C VAL A 88 -9.71 -11.23 -16.47
N ASP A 89 -10.64 -12.18 -16.51
CA ASP A 89 -10.97 -13.00 -17.68
C ASP A 89 -10.93 -12.21 -18.99
N GLY A 90 -10.00 -12.60 -19.89
CA GLY A 90 -9.94 -12.16 -21.27
C GLY A 90 -9.35 -10.78 -21.53
N GLN A 91 -8.85 -10.07 -20.55
CA GLN A 91 -8.12 -8.82 -20.74
C GLN A 91 -6.63 -8.99 -20.41
N GLU A 92 -5.76 -8.58 -21.33
CA GLU A 92 -4.31 -8.55 -21.14
C GLU A 92 -3.85 -7.47 -20.13
N SER A 93 -4.77 -6.73 -19.50
CA SER A 93 -4.45 -5.68 -18.56
C SER A 93 -4.27 -6.24 -17.15
N TRP A 94 -3.14 -5.89 -16.56
CA TRP A 94 -2.77 -6.13 -15.17
C TRP A 94 -3.63 -5.27 -14.24
N ASN A 95 -4.81 -5.73 -13.84
CA ASN A 95 -5.77 -4.89 -13.14
C ASN A 95 -5.57 -4.82 -11.63
N TYR A 96 -4.91 -5.81 -11.01
CA TYR A 96 -4.63 -5.83 -9.57
C TYR A 96 -3.26 -6.44 -9.28
N VAL A 97 -2.39 -5.67 -8.68
CA VAL A 97 -1.14 -6.14 -8.09
C VAL A 97 -1.28 -6.03 -6.59
N ALA A 98 -1.14 -7.15 -5.88
CA ALA A 98 -1.08 -7.11 -4.44
C ALA A 98 0.31 -6.63 -4.03
N GLU A 99 0.37 -5.46 -3.40
CA GLU A 99 1.62 -4.89 -2.91
C GLU A 99 1.45 -4.31 -1.51
N SER A 100 2.52 -4.27 -0.77
CA SER A 100 2.61 -3.51 0.45
C SER A 100 3.98 -2.88 0.57
N GLU A 101 3.99 -1.59 0.80
CA GLU A 101 5.18 -0.81 1.07
C GLU A 101 5.13 -0.29 2.50
N LEU A 102 6.28 -0.26 3.14
CA LEU A 102 6.47 0.35 4.46
C LEU A 102 7.63 1.33 4.37
N HIS A 103 7.30 2.60 4.19
CA HIS A 103 8.27 3.69 4.31
C HIS A 103 8.45 4.01 5.79
N LEU A 104 9.63 3.73 6.33
CA LEU A 104 9.93 3.95 7.73
C LEU A 104 10.40 5.39 7.99
N PHE A 105 11.16 5.94 7.04
CA PHE A 105 11.80 7.22 7.22
C PHE A 105 12.27 7.73 5.86
N ASP A 106 12.01 8.99 5.57
CA ASP A 106 12.64 9.73 4.48
C ASP A 106 13.00 11.15 4.94
N ARG A 107 14.20 11.61 4.63
CA ARG A 107 14.61 12.98 4.90
C ARG A 107 15.28 13.58 3.69
N HIS A 108 14.79 14.74 3.29
CA HIS A 108 15.32 15.54 2.23
C HIS A 108 16.67 16.16 2.68
N PHE A 109 17.72 15.69 2.08
CA PHE A 109 19.04 16.28 2.24
C PHE A 109 19.43 16.97 0.95
N THR A 110 19.35 18.28 0.94
CA THR A 110 19.87 19.04 -0.20
C THR A 110 21.39 18.90 -0.22
N PHE A 111 21.94 18.37 -1.31
CA PHE A 111 23.38 18.27 -1.58
C PHE A 111 24.08 19.63 -1.77
N ASN A 112 23.48 20.73 -1.35
CA ASN A 112 24.06 22.04 -1.51
C ASN A 112 25.13 22.28 -0.46
N GLU A 113 26.38 22.31 -0.97
CA GLU A 113 27.54 22.98 -0.37
C GLU A 113 27.88 22.55 1.07
N GLY A 114 28.34 21.33 1.21
CA GLY A 114 29.00 20.90 2.46
C GLY A 114 28.10 20.71 3.67
N LYS A 115 26.80 20.67 3.52
CA LYS A 115 25.89 20.32 4.61
C LYS A 115 26.05 18.85 4.95
N THR A 116 26.63 18.61 6.09
CA THR A 116 26.78 17.29 6.68
C THR A 116 25.44 16.84 7.26
N LEU A 117 24.98 15.68 6.83
CA LEU A 117 23.85 15.02 7.45
C LEU A 117 24.19 14.66 8.90
N ILE A 118 23.44 15.21 9.85
CA ILE A 118 23.53 14.86 11.27
C ILE A 118 22.34 13.97 11.61
N ILE A 119 22.62 12.86 12.28
CA ILE A 119 21.57 11.91 12.71
C ILE A 119 20.87 12.48 13.94
N ASP A 120 19.59 12.73 13.79
CA ASP A 120 18.65 13.08 14.87
C ASP A 120 17.82 11.85 15.22
N SER A 121 18.24 11.12 16.23
CA SER A 121 17.62 9.84 16.57
C SER A 121 16.18 9.97 17.03
N GLU A 122 15.84 11.03 17.74
CA GLU A 122 14.50 11.21 18.27
C GLU A 122 13.50 11.52 17.16
N ALA A 123 13.87 12.44 16.26
CA ALA A 123 13.04 12.76 15.11
C ALA A 123 12.84 11.56 14.19
N ILE A 124 13.88 10.75 13.96
CA ILE A 124 13.79 9.54 13.14
C ILE A 124 12.90 8.49 13.81
N LYS A 125 13.07 8.24 15.09
CA LYS A 125 12.24 7.28 15.84
C LYS A 125 10.77 7.69 15.86
N GLN A 126 10.48 8.98 16.02
CA GLN A 126 9.13 9.50 16.00
C GLN A 126 8.49 9.26 14.62
N GLU A 127 9.19 9.59 13.55
CA GLU A 127 8.72 9.38 12.18
C GLU A 127 8.47 7.90 11.89
N ILE A 128 9.41 7.03 12.25
CA ILE A 128 9.25 5.57 12.10
C ILE A 128 8.01 5.10 12.87
N THR A 129 7.84 5.54 14.10
CA THR A 129 6.71 5.12 14.95
C THR A 129 5.37 5.55 14.33
N GLU A 130 5.28 6.78 13.85
CA GLU A 130 4.09 7.30 13.19
C GLU A 130 3.76 6.52 11.92
N ARG A 131 4.75 6.27 11.05
CA ARG A 131 4.55 5.55 9.79
C ARG A 131 4.16 4.09 10.01
N VAL A 132 4.76 3.43 11.00
CA VAL A 132 4.39 2.05 11.38
C VAL A 132 2.95 2.00 11.90
N ASN A 133 2.55 2.95 12.74
CA ASN A 133 1.17 3.04 13.24
C ASN A 133 0.18 3.30 12.10
N ASN A 134 0.48 4.24 11.19
CA ASN A 134 -0.37 4.52 10.03
C ASN A 134 -0.52 3.29 9.12
N LYS A 135 0.56 2.50 8.96
CA LYS A 135 0.50 1.27 8.18
C LYS A 135 -0.33 0.18 8.87
N ALA A 136 -0.30 0.11 10.20
CA ALA A 136 -1.16 -0.80 10.97
C ALA A 136 -2.64 -0.43 10.83
N ILE A 137 -2.98 0.86 10.92
CA ILE A 137 -4.34 1.37 10.70
C ILE A 137 -4.81 1.05 9.27
N TYR A 138 -3.94 1.23 8.27
CA TYR A 138 -4.26 0.85 6.90
C TYR A 138 -4.57 -0.65 6.76
N MET A 139 -3.80 -1.51 7.42
CA MET A 139 -4.07 -2.96 7.43
C MET A 139 -5.43 -3.28 8.07
N GLU A 140 -5.78 -2.61 9.16
CA GLU A 140 -7.10 -2.76 9.81
C GLU A 140 -8.24 -2.30 8.88
N SER A 141 -8.04 -1.23 8.10
CA SER A 141 -9.04 -0.78 7.12
C SER A 141 -9.25 -1.81 6.00
N LEU A 142 -8.19 -2.45 5.52
CA LEU A 142 -8.30 -3.54 4.55
C LEU A 142 -9.01 -4.76 5.12
N GLN A 143 -8.77 -5.08 6.39
CA GLN A 143 -9.47 -6.18 7.07
C GLN A 143 -10.96 -5.87 7.21
N TYR A 144 -11.29 -4.65 7.59
CA TYR A 144 -12.68 -4.20 7.65
C TYR A 144 -13.38 -4.27 6.28
N GLU A 145 -12.70 -3.85 5.21
CA GLU A 145 -13.22 -3.96 3.84
C GLU A 145 -13.48 -5.42 3.47
N LEU A 146 -12.54 -6.32 3.80
CA LEU A 146 -12.67 -7.74 3.53
C LEU A 146 -13.84 -8.38 4.30
N ASP A 147 -14.00 -8.03 5.57
CA ASP A 147 -15.05 -8.57 6.45
C ASP A 147 -16.47 -8.12 6.01
N ASN A 148 -16.56 -6.95 5.37
CA ASN A 148 -17.82 -6.37 4.91
C ASN A 148 -18.08 -6.55 3.40
N ILE A 149 -17.20 -7.25 2.69
CA ILE A 149 -17.32 -7.37 1.22
C ILE A 149 -18.60 -8.10 0.81
N ASP A 150 -19.03 -9.09 1.56
CA ASP A 150 -20.27 -9.85 1.29
C ASP A 150 -21.52 -8.96 1.39
N GLU A 151 -21.55 -8.04 2.34
CA GLU A 151 -22.65 -7.08 2.50
C GLU A 151 -22.68 -6.07 1.36
N ALA A 152 -21.52 -5.50 1.01
CA ALA A 152 -21.39 -4.56 -0.10
C ALA A 152 -21.78 -5.20 -1.45
N LEU A 153 -21.42 -6.47 -1.66
CA LEU A 153 -21.79 -7.23 -2.84
C LEU A 153 -23.28 -7.51 -2.91
N THR A 154 -23.91 -7.82 -1.78
CA THR A 154 -25.36 -8.05 -1.70
C THR A 154 -26.14 -6.78 -2.05
N GLN A 155 -25.72 -5.64 -1.51
CA GLN A 155 -26.29 -4.33 -1.84
C GLN A 155 -26.11 -3.97 -3.32
N TYR A 156 -24.96 -4.22 -3.89
CA TYR A 156 -24.69 -3.98 -5.32
C TYR A 156 -25.57 -4.84 -6.23
N GLU A 157 -25.78 -6.11 -5.89
CA GLU A 157 -26.68 -6.99 -6.66
C GLU A 157 -28.13 -6.52 -6.61
N GLU A 158 -28.60 -6.05 -5.45
CA GLU A 158 -29.96 -5.53 -5.30
C GLU A 158 -30.15 -4.25 -6.13
N ILE A 159 -29.18 -3.31 -6.06
CA ILE A 159 -29.19 -2.10 -6.88
C ILE A 159 -29.17 -2.45 -8.39
N ASN A 160 -28.35 -3.42 -8.80
CA ASN A 160 -28.32 -3.87 -10.19
C ASN A 160 -29.63 -4.44 -10.67
N LYS A 161 -30.32 -5.25 -9.83
CA LYS A 161 -31.66 -5.76 -10.17
C LYS A 161 -32.66 -4.63 -10.36
N GLN A 162 -32.64 -3.64 -9.47
CA GLN A 162 -33.51 -2.46 -9.57
C GLN A 162 -33.22 -1.65 -10.85
N VAL A 163 -31.95 -1.45 -11.19
CA VAL A 163 -31.53 -0.75 -12.42
C VAL A 163 -31.96 -1.54 -13.68
N GLN A 164 -31.85 -2.86 -13.67
CA GLN A 164 -32.29 -3.68 -14.81
C GLN A 164 -33.83 -3.69 -14.94
N ALA A 165 -34.55 -3.77 -13.84
CA ALA A 165 -35.99 -3.65 -13.84
C ALA A 165 -36.43 -2.28 -14.42
N PHE A 166 -35.83 -1.19 -13.95
CA PHE A 166 -36.09 0.15 -14.48
C PHE A 166 -35.79 0.27 -15.98
N LYS A 167 -34.67 -0.28 -16.45
CA LYS A 167 -34.32 -0.28 -17.88
C LYS A 167 -35.32 -1.07 -18.72
N ASN A 168 -35.80 -2.20 -18.21
CA ASN A 168 -36.79 -3.02 -18.91
C ASN A 168 -38.16 -2.32 -19.00
N ASP A 169 -38.61 -1.72 -17.90
CA ASP A 169 -39.89 -1.01 -17.83
C ASP A 169 -39.90 0.27 -18.70
N ASN A 170 -38.74 0.92 -18.82
CA ASN A 170 -38.58 2.17 -19.54
C ASN A 170 -37.82 2.03 -20.89
N SER A 171 -37.65 0.82 -21.38
CA SER A 171 -36.84 0.54 -22.59
C SER A 171 -37.30 1.30 -23.81
N TYR A 172 -38.61 1.54 -23.97
CA TYR A 172 -39.18 2.32 -25.08
C TYR A 172 -38.76 3.80 -24.96
N ILE A 173 -38.92 4.40 -23.78
CA ILE A 173 -38.57 5.82 -23.52
C ILE A 173 -37.08 6.04 -23.73
N ILE A 174 -36.22 5.14 -23.24
CA ILE A 174 -34.77 5.20 -23.39
C ILE A 174 -34.39 5.11 -24.90
N ARG A 175 -35.00 4.20 -25.65
CA ARG A 175 -34.77 4.07 -27.11
C ARG A 175 -35.19 5.30 -27.86
N GLU A 176 -36.31 5.93 -27.53
CA GLU A 176 -36.77 7.16 -28.17
C GLU A 176 -35.87 8.36 -27.84
N ALA A 177 -35.42 8.47 -26.56
CA ALA A 177 -34.47 9.50 -26.15
C ALA A 177 -33.13 9.37 -26.90
N LEU A 178 -32.58 8.15 -27.01
CA LEU A 178 -31.33 7.90 -27.75
C LEU A 178 -31.46 8.19 -29.28
N LYS A 179 -32.65 8.06 -29.86
CA LYS A 179 -32.87 8.45 -31.26
C LYS A 179 -32.84 9.96 -31.47
N LEU A 180 -33.18 10.75 -30.46
CA LEU A 180 -33.14 12.20 -30.49
C LEU A 180 -31.71 12.76 -30.41
N ASP A 181 -30.81 12.09 -29.68
CA ASP A 181 -29.41 12.50 -29.55
C ASP A 181 -28.54 12.22 -30.79
N PHE A 182 -29.01 11.42 -31.75
CA PHE A 182 -28.30 11.13 -33.01
C PHE A 182 -28.75 11.92 -34.23
N LYS A 183 -29.47 13.03 -34.02
CA LYS A 183 -29.89 13.93 -35.09
C LYS A 183 -29.19 15.29 -35.07
N PHE A 184 -27.83 15.25 -34.90
CA PHE A 184 -27.01 16.42 -35.19
C PHE A 184 -25.90 16.07 -36.18
#